data_82768fe797777fedbfcd9c000110028a
#
_entry.id   82768fe797777fedbfcd9c000110028a
#
_cell.length_a   1.000
_cell.length_b   1.000
_cell.length_c   1.000
_cell.angle_alpha   90.00
_cell.angle_beta   90.00
_cell.angle_gamma   90.00
#
_symmetry.space_group_name_H-M   'P 1'
#
loop_
_entity.id
_entity.type
_entity.pdbx_description
1 polymer ?
#
loop_
_entity_poly.entity_id
_entity_poly.type
_entity_poly.pdbx_seq_one_letter_code
_entity_poly.pdbx_strand_id
1 'polypeptide(L)'
;MLHHGGYDQAQVKVIPWDHPVDNRVKYRYRKQRGVNLGSWFALESWLTGSLFKNAKEPSSCDIDLVKGMKPDDAKALLEDHWDNFINDGDWSWMKAHGINSVRIPILYPHFLAGNPKHKKLLKGTEYGPYDFV
;
A
#
# COMPACT_ATOMS: atom_id res chain seq x y z
N MET A 1 -26.60 12.88 30.52
CA MET A 1 -26.36 11.52 31.01
C MET A 1 -25.70 10.72 29.89
N LEU A 2 -24.39 10.51 29.97
CA LEU A 2 -23.64 9.70 29.00
C LEU A 2 -23.68 8.25 29.48
N HIS A 3 -24.34 7.39 28.72
CA HIS A 3 -24.28 5.95 28.97
C HIS A 3 -22.86 5.45 28.63
N HIS A 4 -22.07 5.17 29.66
CA HIS A 4 -20.91 4.33 29.54
C HIS A 4 -21.40 2.90 29.31
N GLY A 5 -21.31 2.41 28.07
CA GLY A 5 -21.49 1.01 27.77
C GLY A 5 -20.40 0.21 28.50
N GLY A 6 -20.78 -0.43 29.62
CA GLY A 6 -19.88 -1.34 30.31
C GLY A 6 -19.55 -2.51 29.40
N TYR A 7 -18.26 -2.74 29.17
CA TYR A 7 -17.79 -3.99 28.57
C TYR A 7 -18.15 -5.13 29.53
N ASP A 8 -19.03 -6.01 29.08
CA ASP A 8 -19.35 -7.20 29.82
C ASP A 8 -18.11 -8.12 29.87
N GLN A 9 -17.42 -8.11 31.00
CA GLN A 9 -16.26 -8.97 31.25
C GLN A 9 -16.61 -10.45 31.37
N ALA A 10 -17.88 -10.80 31.39
CA ALA A 10 -18.35 -12.17 31.61
C ALA A 10 -18.15 -13.13 30.43
N GLN A 11 -17.61 -12.67 29.29
CA GLN A 11 -17.43 -13.49 28.09
C GLN A 11 -15.99 -13.67 27.59
N VAL A 12 -15.00 -13.35 28.39
CA VAL A 12 -13.62 -13.72 28.02
C VAL A 12 -13.45 -15.23 28.24
N LYS A 13 -13.77 -15.99 27.21
CA LYS A 13 -13.51 -17.42 27.17
C LYS A 13 -11.99 -17.60 27.16
N VAL A 14 -11.41 -17.93 28.32
CA VAL A 14 -10.01 -18.30 28.41
C VAL A 14 -9.80 -19.56 27.59
N ILE A 15 -9.16 -19.43 26.44
CA ILE A 15 -8.79 -20.58 25.62
C ILE A 15 -7.60 -21.27 26.30
N PRO A 16 -7.67 -22.57 26.65
CA PRO A 16 -6.54 -23.29 27.22
C PRO A 16 -5.32 -23.16 26.30
N TRP A 17 -4.13 -23.03 26.90
CA TRP A 17 -2.86 -22.84 26.18
C TRP A 17 -2.52 -23.98 25.20
N ASP A 18 -3.06 -25.18 25.41
CA ASP A 18 -2.88 -26.40 24.62
C ASP A 18 -3.96 -26.60 23.55
N HIS A 19 -4.93 -25.69 23.43
CA HIS A 19 -5.97 -25.80 22.40
C HIS A 19 -5.38 -25.38 21.05
N PRO A 20 -5.59 -26.16 19.96
CA PRO A 20 -5.20 -25.74 18.63
C PRO A 20 -5.97 -24.47 18.28
N VAL A 21 -5.24 -23.36 18.26
CA VAL A 21 -5.81 -22.03 18.01
C VAL A 21 -6.07 -21.89 16.54
N ASP A 22 -7.34 -21.74 16.15
CA ASP A 22 -7.73 -21.40 14.78
C ASP A 22 -6.94 -20.20 14.27
N ASN A 23 -6.54 -20.24 13.01
CA ASN A 23 -5.78 -19.16 12.38
C ASN A 23 -6.48 -17.79 12.52
N ARG A 24 -7.82 -17.74 12.52
CA ARG A 24 -8.59 -16.51 12.76
C ARG A 24 -8.30 -15.93 14.14
N VAL A 25 -8.21 -16.76 15.15
CA VAL A 25 -7.90 -16.33 16.52
C VAL A 25 -6.45 -15.88 16.62
N LYS A 26 -5.51 -16.61 15.99
CA LYS A 26 -4.11 -16.19 15.90
C LYS A 26 -3.97 -14.82 15.27
N TYR A 27 -4.61 -14.57 14.12
CA TYR A 27 -4.54 -13.29 13.42
C TYR A 27 -5.22 -12.15 14.20
N ARG A 28 -6.25 -12.45 14.97
CA ARG A 28 -7.00 -11.44 15.75
C ARG A 28 -6.25 -10.98 16.98
N TYR A 29 -5.54 -11.88 17.67
CA TYR A 29 -4.96 -11.62 18.99
C TYR A 29 -3.44 -11.58 19.02
N ARG A 30 -2.74 -11.98 17.96
CA ARG A 30 -1.29 -11.89 17.90
C ARG A 30 -0.85 -10.42 17.93
N LYS A 31 0.27 -10.16 18.59
CA LYS A 31 0.90 -8.85 18.53
C LYS A 31 1.28 -8.53 17.07
N GLN A 32 0.72 -7.46 16.54
CA GLN A 32 1.08 -6.97 15.21
C GLN A 32 2.39 -6.19 15.28
N ARG A 33 3.36 -6.59 14.46
CA ARG A 33 4.60 -5.89 14.21
C ARG A 33 4.62 -5.56 12.73
N GLY A 34 4.12 -4.38 12.40
CA GLY A 34 3.90 -3.96 11.03
C GLY A 34 4.86 -2.90 10.57
N VAL A 35 5.15 -2.89 9.28
CA VAL A 35 5.80 -1.80 8.58
C VAL A 35 4.91 -1.26 7.47
N ASN A 36 5.08 0.01 7.14
CA ASN A 36 4.43 0.61 5.99
C ASN A 36 5.40 0.58 4.82
N LEU A 37 5.01 -0.07 3.73
CA LEU A 37 5.76 -0.08 2.48
C LEU A 37 5.34 1.15 1.67
N GLY A 38 5.70 2.33 2.20
CA GLY A 38 5.47 3.63 1.56
C GLY A 38 6.28 3.77 0.29
N SER A 39 5.80 4.58 -0.63
CA SER A 39 6.43 4.85 -1.91
C SER A 39 6.62 3.63 -2.84
N TRP A 40 5.99 2.51 -2.56
CA TRP A 40 5.99 1.38 -3.49
C TRP A 40 5.01 1.64 -4.64
N PHE A 41 3.70 1.60 -4.39
CA PHE A 41 2.68 1.91 -5.41
C PHE A 41 2.15 3.35 -5.34
N ALA A 42 2.24 3.98 -4.19
CA ALA A 42 1.90 5.38 -3.97
C ALA A 42 3.21 6.15 -3.75
N LEU A 43 3.70 6.81 -4.80
CA LEU A 43 5.00 7.47 -4.76
C LEU A 43 4.97 8.74 -3.90
N GLU A 44 6.03 8.90 -3.13
CA GLU A 44 6.21 10.03 -2.24
C GLU A 44 7.62 10.60 -2.47
N SER A 45 7.73 11.82 -3.00
CA SER A 45 9.01 12.41 -3.43
C SER A 45 10.07 12.49 -2.33
N TRP A 46 9.66 12.60 -1.08
CA TRP A 46 10.55 12.60 0.07
C TRP A 46 11.12 11.22 0.43
N LEU A 47 10.50 10.13 -0.02
CA LEU A 47 11.00 8.75 0.15
C LEU A 47 11.81 8.29 -1.07
N THR A 48 11.32 8.56 -2.26
CA THR A 48 11.92 8.10 -3.53
C THR A 48 12.28 9.27 -4.45
N GLY A 49 12.93 10.29 -3.91
CA GLY A 49 13.27 11.52 -4.64
C GLY A 49 14.07 11.30 -5.92
N SER A 50 14.76 10.17 -6.06
CA SER A 50 15.49 9.82 -7.28
C SER A 50 14.58 9.68 -8.50
N LEU A 51 13.35 9.19 -8.32
CA LEU A 51 12.38 9.05 -9.41
C LEU A 51 11.89 10.41 -9.92
N PHE A 52 11.89 11.41 -9.04
CA PHE A 52 11.35 12.74 -9.34
C PHE A 52 12.38 13.71 -9.95
N LYS A 53 13.62 13.29 -10.14
CA LYS A 53 14.69 14.19 -10.65
C LYS A 53 14.38 14.83 -12.00
N ASN A 54 13.62 14.14 -12.84
CA ASN A 54 13.25 14.60 -14.19
C ASN A 54 11.78 15.04 -14.29
N ALA A 55 11.05 15.03 -13.18
CA ALA A 55 9.68 15.52 -13.14
C ALA A 55 9.65 17.05 -13.20
N LYS A 56 8.59 17.59 -13.79
CA LYS A 56 8.36 19.05 -13.78
C LYS A 56 7.91 19.48 -12.39
N GLU A 57 8.45 20.58 -11.91
CA GLU A 57 8.03 21.20 -10.66
C GLU A 57 6.60 21.82 -10.75
N PRO A 58 5.81 21.75 -9.68
CA PRO A 58 6.06 21.01 -8.44
C PRO A 58 5.88 19.51 -8.64
N SER A 59 6.79 18.69 -8.09
CA SER A 59 6.75 17.23 -8.20
C SER A 59 6.78 16.61 -6.81
N SER A 60 5.63 16.39 -6.24
CA SER A 60 5.47 15.85 -4.89
C SER A 60 4.89 14.44 -4.85
N CYS A 61 4.19 14.05 -5.90
CA CYS A 61 3.52 12.77 -6.00
C CYS A 61 3.61 12.19 -7.42
N ASP A 62 3.18 10.96 -7.56
CA ASP A 62 3.19 10.19 -8.80
C ASP A 62 2.42 10.84 -9.96
N ILE A 63 1.33 11.54 -9.68
CA ILE A 63 0.59 12.29 -10.72
C ILE A 63 1.46 13.37 -11.35
N ASP A 64 2.20 14.09 -10.54
CA ASP A 64 3.11 15.13 -11.03
C ASP A 64 4.22 14.53 -11.88
N LEU A 65 4.75 13.39 -11.46
CA LEU A 65 5.74 12.62 -12.20
C LEU A 65 5.21 12.25 -13.60
N VAL A 66 4.03 11.60 -13.65
CA VAL A 66 3.44 11.12 -14.90
C VAL A 66 3.06 12.27 -15.83
N LYS A 67 2.52 13.38 -15.30
CA LYS A 67 2.22 14.58 -16.09
C LYS A 67 3.46 15.25 -16.66
N GLY A 68 4.59 15.08 -16.02
CA GLY A 68 5.88 15.68 -16.41
C GLY A 68 6.63 14.92 -17.50
N MET A 69 6.24 13.68 -17.80
CA MET A 69 6.95 12.76 -18.68
C MET A 69 6.10 12.36 -19.90
N LYS A 70 6.74 11.72 -20.88
CA LYS A 70 5.99 11.04 -21.95
C LYS A 70 5.33 9.79 -21.37
N PRO A 71 4.13 9.40 -21.82
CA PRO A 71 3.39 8.25 -21.27
C PRO A 71 4.19 6.95 -21.24
N ASP A 72 4.92 6.62 -22.32
CA ASP A 72 5.71 5.39 -22.38
C ASP A 72 6.91 5.41 -21.42
N ASP A 73 7.56 6.56 -21.28
CA ASP A 73 8.68 6.73 -20.34
C ASP A 73 8.19 6.66 -18.88
N ALA A 74 7.05 7.26 -18.59
CA ALA A 74 6.42 7.21 -17.28
C ALA A 74 6.00 5.78 -16.93
N LYS A 75 5.39 5.06 -17.87
CA LYS A 75 5.02 3.67 -17.72
C LYS A 75 6.24 2.81 -17.39
N ALA A 76 7.28 2.87 -18.22
CA ALA A 76 8.49 2.09 -18.02
C ALA A 76 9.16 2.35 -16.66
N LEU A 77 9.23 3.63 -16.25
CA LEU A 77 9.78 4.02 -14.97
C LEU A 77 8.99 3.47 -13.79
N LEU A 78 7.66 3.55 -13.85
CA LEU A 78 6.78 3.09 -12.77
C LEU A 78 6.76 1.56 -12.67
N GLU A 79 6.69 0.86 -13.80
CA GLU A 79 6.72 -0.61 -13.82
C GLU A 79 8.06 -1.14 -13.27
N ASP A 80 9.19 -0.56 -13.69
CA ASP A 80 10.51 -0.92 -13.16
C ASP A 80 10.58 -0.68 -11.63
N HIS A 81 10.05 0.45 -11.18
CA HIS A 81 10.00 0.74 -9.75
C HIS A 81 9.11 -0.25 -8.98
N TRP A 82 7.91 -0.55 -9.47
CA TRP A 82 7.00 -1.48 -8.79
C TRP A 82 7.57 -2.90 -8.69
N ASP A 83 8.26 -3.33 -9.73
CA ASP A 83 8.84 -4.68 -9.81
C ASP A 83 10.10 -4.83 -8.93
N ASN A 84 10.86 -3.75 -8.73
CA ASN A 84 12.17 -3.84 -8.11
C ASN A 84 12.30 -3.15 -6.75
N PHE A 85 11.32 -2.32 -6.33
CA PHE A 85 11.43 -1.53 -5.09
C PHE A 85 11.43 -2.39 -3.82
N ILE A 86 10.65 -3.46 -3.80
CA ILE A 86 10.64 -4.46 -2.72
C ILE A 86 11.00 -5.81 -3.32
N ASN A 87 12.05 -6.43 -2.83
CA ASN A 87 12.61 -7.66 -3.34
C ASN A 87 12.65 -8.79 -2.29
N ASP A 88 13.06 -9.98 -2.68
CA ASP A 88 13.12 -11.16 -1.80
C ASP A 88 14.05 -10.97 -0.60
N GLY A 89 15.08 -10.16 -0.72
CA GLY A 89 15.96 -9.78 0.37
C GLY A 89 15.22 -8.98 1.45
N ASP A 90 14.38 -8.03 1.03
CA ASP A 90 13.57 -7.22 1.96
C ASP A 90 12.56 -8.07 2.71
N TRP A 91 11.88 -9.00 2.02
CA TRP A 91 10.96 -9.95 2.66
C TRP A 91 11.67 -10.84 3.66
N SER A 92 12.85 -11.35 3.30
CA SER A 92 13.67 -12.18 4.16
C SER A 92 14.14 -11.42 5.40
N TRP A 93 14.57 -10.18 5.21
CA TRP A 93 14.97 -9.28 6.29
C TRP A 93 13.81 -8.99 7.25
N MET A 94 12.65 -8.61 6.74
CA MET A 94 11.45 -8.35 7.53
C MET A 94 11.07 -9.58 8.36
N LYS A 95 11.07 -10.77 7.76
CA LYS A 95 10.80 -12.03 8.44
C LYS A 95 11.79 -12.29 9.57
N ALA A 96 13.09 -12.12 9.32
CA ALA A 96 14.15 -12.32 10.31
C ALA A 96 14.04 -11.38 11.51
N HIS A 97 13.50 -10.17 11.30
CA HIS A 97 13.28 -9.16 12.35
C HIS A 97 11.89 -9.24 12.99
N GLY A 98 11.14 -10.31 12.72
CA GLY A 98 9.84 -10.57 13.34
C GLY A 98 8.72 -9.65 12.88
N ILE A 99 8.86 -9.01 11.74
CA ILE A 99 7.76 -8.30 11.08
C ILE A 99 6.75 -9.35 10.60
N ASN A 100 5.50 -9.17 10.96
CA ASN A 100 4.44 -10.15 10.67
C ASN A 100 3.22 -9.54 9.95
N SER A 101 3.29 -8.26 9.66
CA SER A 101 2.29 -7.55 8.88
C SER A 101 2.92 -6.39 8.11
N VAL A 102 2.37 -6.10 6.94
CA VAL A 102 2.76 -4.96 6.13
C VAL A 102 1.51 -4.17 5.71
N ARG A 103 1.63 -2.86 5.62
CA ARG A 103 0.65 -2.00 4.99
C ARG A 103 1.19 -1.60 3.62
N ILE A 104 0.42 -1.87 2.59
CA ILE A 104 0.76 -1.49 1.21
C ILE A 104 -0.20 -0.37 0.79
N PRO A 105 0.26 0.88 0.68
CA PRO A 105 -0.54 1.97 0.12
C PRO A 105 -0.77 1.73 -1.36
N ILE A 106 -2.04 1.68 -1.77
CA ILE A 106 -2.44 1.55 -3.17
C ILE A 106 -3.36 2.71 -3.49
N LEU A 107 -3.10 3.39 -4.59
CA LEU A 107 -3.88 4.53 -5.01
C LEU A 107 -5.15 4.11 -5.74
N TYR A 108 -6.14 4.95 -5.66
CA TYR A 108 -7.41 4.84 -6.35
C TYR A 108 -7.28 4.58 -7.87
N PRO A 109 -6.37 5.22 -8.64
CA PRO A 109 -6.20 4.93 -10.06
C PRO A 109 -5.86 3.48 -10.36
N HIS A 110 -5.07 2.81 -9.53
CA HIS A 110 -4.71 1.40 -9.72
C HIS A 110 -5.94 0.47 -9.71
N PHE A 111 -6.93 0.77 -8.87
CA PHE A 111 -8.18 0.00 -8.85
C PHE A 111 -9.07 0.26 -10.05
N LEU A 112 -9.07 1.49 -10.57
CA LEU A 112 -9.91 1.86 -11.70
C LEU A 112 -9.33 1.37 -13.03
N ALA A 113 -8.03 1.45 -13.18
CA ALA A 113 -7.34 1.09 -14.42
C ALA A 113 -7.49 -0.41 -14.75
N GLY A 114 -7.51 -1.28 -13.74
CA GLY A 114 -7.73 -2.72 -13.91
C GLY A 114 -9.14 -3.09 -14.41
N ASN A 115 -10.10 -2.16 -14.42
CA ASN A 115 -11.46 -2.41 -14.88
C ASN A 115 -11.82 -1.56 -16.12
N PRO A 116 -12.07 -2.19 -17.29
CA PRO A 116 -12.37 -1.45 -18.52
C PRO A 116 -13.55 -0.47 -18.41
N LYS A 117 -14.52 -0.76 -17.55
CA LYS A 117 -15.66 0.15 -17.31
C LYS A 117 -15.23 1.41 -16.55
N HIS A 118 -14.27 1.27 -15.65
CA HIS A 118 -13.78 2.36 -14.82
C HIS A 118 -12.65 3.13 -15.49
N LYS A 119 -11.91 2.52 -16.41
CA LYS A 119 -10.85 3.19 -17.17
C LYS A 119 -11.35 4.45 -17.90
N LYS A 120 -12.61 4.43 -18.36
CA LYS A 120 -13.25 5.62 -18.93
C LYS A 120 -13.44 6.76 -17.93
N LEU A 121 -13.54 6.48 -16.64
CA LEU A 121 -13.69 7.49 -15.61
C LEU A 121 -12.39 8.24 -15.33
N LEU A 122 -11.23 7.62 -15.60
CA LEU A 122 -9.92 8.27 -15.50
C LEU A 122 -9.69 9.26 -16.63
N LYS A 123 -10.26 8.97 -17.79
CA LYS A 123 -10.08 9.79 -19.00
C LYS A 123 -10.72 11.17 -18.81
N GLY A 124 -9.91 12.21 -18.88
CA GLY A 124 -10.37 13.59 -18.67
C GLY A 124 -10.28 14.06 -17.20
N THR A 125 -9.83 13.22 -16.29
CA THR A 125 -9.47 13.61 -14.92
C THR A 125 -7.96 13.87 -14.81
N GLU A 126 -7.51 14.36 -13.65
CA GLU A 126 -6.08 14.48 -13.35
C GLU A 126 -5.32 13.14 -13.36
N TYR A 127 -6.04 12.02 -13.24
CA TYR A 127 -5.51 10.65 -13.27
C TYR A 127 -5.51 10.05 -14.68
N GLY A 128 -5.91 10.80 -15.72
CA GLY A 128 -5.90 10.33 -17.09
C GLY A 128 -4.55 9.79 -17.57
N PRO A 129 -3.40 10.36 -17.13
CA PRO A 129 -2.08 9.82 -17.45
C PRO A 129 -1.82 8.40 -16.95
N TYR A 130 -2.62 7.88 -16.03
CA TYR A 130 -2.53 6.51 -15.49
C TYR A 130 -3.36 5.49 -16.28
N ASP A 131 -3.81 5.79 -17.47
CA ASP A 131 -4.66 4.88 -18.23
C ASP A 131 -3.95 3.60 -18.74
N PHE A 132 -2.64 3.55 -18.58
CA PHE A 132 -1.80 2.39 -18.89
C PHE A 132 -1.71 1.35 -17.74
N VAL A 133 -2.11 1.70 -16.51
CA VAL A 133 -2.01 0.82 -15.32
C VAL A 133 -2.99 -0.35 -15.35
#